data_8cf50d0cd3505d5173d4fa3f7baecc62
#
_entry.id   8cf50d0cd3505d5173d4fa3f7baecc62
#
_cell.length_a   1.000
_cell.length_b   1.000
_cell.length_c   1.000
_cell.angle_alpha   90.00
_cell.angle_beta   90.00
_cell.angle_gamma   90.00
#
_symmetry.space_group_name_H-M   'P 1'
#
loop_
_entity.id
_entity.type
_entity.pdbx_description
1 polymer ?
#
loop_
_entity_poly.entity_id
_entity_poly.type
_entity_poly.pdbx_seq_one_letter_code
_entity_poly.pdbx_strand_id
1 'polypeptide(L)'
;MYSVTSKDGTKIAYDKIGQGPALILVGGAFSYRKFPQQVELAYLLSEYFTVYNYDRRGRGDSGDTQPYDVSREIEDLQALIDEAGGSAYVWGLSSGAALALRAAEKGVNITKLALHEPPFVVKEEDRKPPKDFTKHTTDLISNNDPAAAIKYFMTKGMGAPSFVVGMMRILPGVWSNLIAVAHTLPYDAALLDGYMEGKKLPTEWKNSVKVPTLVIEGTESPASLRNSAQALANTLPNAQLLSKKGLGHTKKLNTKRISPELTAFFMANH
;
A
#
# COMPACT_ATOMS: atom_id res chain seq x y z
N MET A 1 11.71 17.37 -6.15
CA MET A 1 10.32 16.98 -6.46
C MET A 1 10.12 17.00 -7.95
N TYR A 2 9.57 15.93 -8.52
CA TYR A 2 9.21 15.74 -9.90
C TYR A 2 7.72 15.46 -10.00
N SER A 3 7.17 15.44 -11.19
CA SER A 3 5.79 14.99 -11.43
C SER A 3 5.67 14.29 -12.78
N VAL A 4 4.81 13.29 -12.84
CA VAL A 4 4.36 12.65 -14.08
C VAL A 4 2.86 12.89 -14.24
N THR A 5 2.38 12.86 -15.47
CA THR A 5 0.95 13.03 -15.77
C THR A 5 0.34 11.65 -16.02
N SER A 6 -0.65 11.30 -15.21
CA SER A 6 -1.44 10.09 -15.38
C SER A 6 -2.34 10.17 -16.61
N LYS A 7 -2.89 9.04 -17.03
CA LYS A 7 -3.72 8.93 -18.24
C LYS A 7 -4.96 9.85 -18.23
N ASP A 8 -5.52 10.13 -17.07
CA ASP A 8 -6.65 11.03 -16.88
C ASP A 8 -6.26 12.51 -16.72
N GLY A 9 -4.96 12.85 -16.89
CA GLY A 9 -4.42 14.20 -16.72
C GLY A 9 -4.02 14.56 -15.28
N THR A 10 -4.25 13.67 -14.30
CA THR A 10 -3.84 13.89 -12.91
C THR A 10 -2.30 13.95 -12.81
N LYS A 11 -1.78 14.98 -12.14
CA LYS A 11 -0.35 15.07 -11.85
C LYS A 11 -0.01 14.26 -10.62
N ILE A 12 0.96 13.35 -10.74
CA ILE A 12 1.45 12.51 -9.67
C ILE A 12 2.85 12.98 -9.28
N ALA A 13 2.97 13.48 -8.06
CA ALA A 13 4.22 14.00 -7.51
C ALA A 13 5.09 12.87 -6.95
N TYR A 14 6.40 12.93 -7.23
CA TYR A 14 7.36 11.96 -6.72
C TYR A 14 8.72 12.59 -6.43
N ASP A 15 9.48 11.94 -5.57
CA ASP A 15 10.92 12.17 -5.40
C ASP A 15 11.68 10.99 -5.98
N LYS A 16 12.83 11.27 -6.60
CA LYS A 16 13.73 10.30 -7.20
C LYS A 16 15.10 10.42 -6.57
N ILE A 17 15.62 9.33 -6.02
CA ILE A 17 16.93 9.30 -5.36
C ILE A 17 17.68 8.00 -5.69
N GLY A 18 19.01 8.05 -5.63
CA GLY A 18 19.88 6.90 -5.90
C GLY A 18 20.15 6.65 -7.38
N GLN A 19 20.84 5.55 -7.64
CA GLN A 19 21.18 5.07 -8.98
C GLN A 19 21.08 3.54 -9.03
N GLY A 20 20.71 2.98 -10.18
CA GLY A 20 20.51 1.55 -10.39
C GLY A 20 19.12 1.23 -10.96
N PRO A 21 18.68 -0.04 -10.88
CA PRO A 21 17.36 -0.43 -11.36
C PRO A 21 16.25 0.36 -10.69
N ALA A 22 15.20 0.68 -11.44
CA ALA A 22 14.07 1.46 -10.92
C ALA A 22 13.26 0.67 -9.88
N LEU A 23 12.97 1.31 -8.73
CA LEU A 23 12.15 0.76 -7.66
C LEU A 23 11.10 1.79 -7.24
N ILE A 24 9.82 1.43 -7.32
CA ILE A 24 8.71 2.30 -6.93
C ILE A 24 8.17 1.86 -5.57
N LEU A 25 8.01 2.82 -4.65
CA LEU A 25 7.45 2.59 -3.30
C LEU A 25 5.99 3.01 -3.24
N VAL A 26 5.08 2.05 -3.05
CA VAL A 26 3.63 2.28 -2.98
C VAL A 26 3.19 2.27 -1.51
N GLY A 27 2.91 3.44 -0.98
CA GLY A 27 2.50 3.62 0.42
C GLY A 27 1.07 3.14 0.69
N GLY A 28 0.81 2.71 1.94
CA GLY A 28 -0.51 2.31 2.43
C GLY A 28 -1.42 3.49 2.79
N ALA A 29 -2.52 3.18 3.48
CA ALA A 29 -3.44 4.20 3.98
C ALA A 29 -2.71 5.23 4.87
N PHE A 30 -3.15 6.49 4.82
CA PHE A 30 -2.57 7.63 5.54
C PHE A 30 -1.11 7.99 5.17
N SER A 31 -0.43 7.23 4.32
CA SER A 31 0.94 7.53 3.92
C SER A 31 1.00 8.51 2.75
N TYR A 32 2.09 9.23 2.67
CA TYR A 32 2.46 10.13 1.59
C TYR A 32 4.00 10.16 1.48
N ARG A 33 4.57 10.66 0.38
CA ARG A 33 6.02 10.55 0.11
C ARG A 33 6.91 11.18 1.18
N LYS A 34 6.43 12.21 1.91
CA LYS A 34 7.15 12.84 3.03
C LYS A 34 6.92 12.15 4.39
N PHE A 35 6.19 11.04 4.41
CA PHE A 35 6.00 10.25 5.63
C PHE A 35 7.35 9.72 6.12
N PRO A 36 7.76 9.93 7.39
CA PRO A 36 9.14 9.67 7.83
C PRO A 36 9.67 8.27 7.50
N GLN A 37 8.85 7.23 7.66
CA GLN A 37 9.25 5.87 7.36
C GLN A 37 9.40 5.60 5.86
N GLN A 38 8.58 6.28 5.03
CA GLN A 38 8.68 6.20 3.58
C GLN A 38 10.00 6.84 3.10
N VAL A 39 10.33 8.01 3.64
CA VAL A 39 11.59 8.72 3.36
C VAL A 39 12.79 7.89 3.79
N GLU A 40 12.78 7.34 5.03
CA GLU A 40 13.87 6.51 5.54
C GLU A 40 14.07 5.25 4.68
N LEU A 41 12.97 4.57 4.29
CA LEU A 41 13.07 3.39 3.43
C LEU A 41 13.62 3.75 2.05
N ALA A 42 13.14 4.84 1.45
CA ALA A 42 13.63 5.32 0.16
C ALA A 42 15.14 5.61 0.22
N TYR A 43 15.60 6.27 1.28
CA TYR A 43 17.02 6.55 1.48
C TYR A 43 17.87 5.26 1.62
N LEU A 44 17.43 4.30 2.44
CA LEU A 44 18.15 3.03 2.62
C LEU A 44 18.26 2.21 1.33
N LEU A 45 17.20 2.22 0.50
CA LEU A 45 17.19 1.49 -0.77
C LEU A 45 17.91 2.23 -1.90
N SER A 46 18.12 3.54 -1.77
CA SER A 46 18.79 4.36 -2.80
C SER A 46 20.28 4.03 -3.00
N GLU A 47 20.87 3.27 -2.08
CA GLU A 47 22.24 2.75 -2.24
C GLU A 47 22.33 1.76 -3.42
N TYR A 48 21.24 1.05 -3.74
CA TYR A 48 21.22 -0.01 -4.74
C TYR A 48 20.28 0.26 -5.92
N PHE A 49 19.32 1.17 -5.75
CA PHE A 49 18.23 1.40 -6.69
C PHE A 49 18.04 2.88 -7.01
N THR A 50 17.49 3.16 -8.17
CA THR A 50 16.83 4.43 -8.43
C THR A 50 15.43 4.35 -7.84
N VAL A 51 15.22 4.95 -6.66
CA VAL A 51 13.98 4.86 -5.90
C VAL A 51 13.04 6.00 -6.26
N TYR A 52 11.83 5.64 -6.69
CA TYR A 52 10.70 6.53 -6.93
C TYR A 52 9.75 6.45 -5.73
N ASN A 53 9.76 7.48 -4.90
CA ASN A 53 8.87 7.62 -3.75
C ASN A 53 7.81 8.66 -4.09
N TYR A 54 6.53 8.26 -4.24
CA TYR A 54 5.48 9.12 -4.77
C TYR A 54 4.32 9.32 -3.80
N ASP A 55 3.60 10.40 -4.00
CA ASP A 55 2.29 10.62 -3.39
C ASP A 55 1.23 9.93 -4.26
N ARG A 56 0.47 8.98 -3.70
CA ARG A 56 -0.72 8.47 -4.36
C ARG A 56 -1.71 9.61 -4.61
N ARG A 57 -2.57 9.50 -5.65
CA ARG A 57 -3.55 10.55 -5.98
C ARG A 57 -4.33 11.04 -4.76
N GLY A 58 -4.59 12.33 -4.69
CA GLY A 58 -5.24 12.99 -3.56
C GLY A 58 -4.36 13.19 -2.33
N ARG A 59 -3.07 12.81 -2.35
CA ARG A 59 -2.18 12.94 -1.19
C ARG A 59 -0.99 13.83 -1.50
N GLY A 60 -0.49 14.50 -0.46
CA GLY A 60 0.70 15.32 -0.55
C GLY A 60 0.62 16.39 -1.64
N ASP A 61 1.52 16.32 -2.61
CA ASP A 61 1.60 17.26 -3.73
C ASP A 61 1.00 16.68 -5.03
N SER A 62 0.40 15.47 -4.99
CA SER A 62 -0.32 14.88 -6.13
C SER A 62 -1.71 15.48 -6.28
N GLY A 63 -2.16 15.59 -7.55
CA GLY A 63 -3.54 15.97 -7.88
C GLY A 63 -4.56 14.88 -7.51
N ASP A 64 -5.84 15.25 -7.65
CA ASP A 64 -6.97 14.34 -7.41
C ASP A 64 -8.09 14.65 -8.42
N THR A 65 -8.30 13.75 -9.35
CA THR A 65 -9.33 13.91 -10.38
C THR A 65 -10.50 12.97 -10.10
N GLN A 66 -11.68 13.53 -9.99
CA GLN A 66 -12.91 12.78 -9.77
C GLN A 66 -13.63 12.43 -11.10
N PRO A 67 -14.42 11.34 -11.16
CA PRO A 67 -14.67 10.38 -10.09
C PRO A 67 -13.47 9.43 -9.87
N TYR A 68 -13.25 9.04 -8.60
CA TYR A 68 -12.24 8.04 -8.28
C TYR A 68 -12.66 6.65 -8.76
N ASP A 69 -11.68 5.93 -9.27
CA ASP A 69 -11.76 4.50 -9.57
C ASP A 69 -10.39 3.86 -9.33
N VAL A 70 -10.36 2.61 -8.90
CA VAL A 70 -9.11 1.85 -8.64
C VAL A 70 -8.22 1.79 -9.89
N SER A 71 -8.80 1.71 -11.08
CA SER A 71 -8.04 1.73 -12.34
C SER A 71 -7.22 3.01 -12.51
N ARG A 72 -7.66 4.13 -11.95
CA ARG A 72 -6.92 5.40 -12.03
C ARG A 72 -5.61 5.34 -11.25
N GLU A 73 -5.60 4.68 -10.07
CA GLU A 73 -4.33 4.47 -9.33
C GLU A 73 -3.41 3.47 -10.03
N ILE A 74 -3.96 2.50 -10.74
CA ILE A 74 -3.16 1.59 -11.60
C ILE A 74 -2.54 2.36 -12.76
N GLU A 75 -3.29 3.29 -13.38
CA GLU A 75 -2.79 4.19 -14.42
C GLU A 75 -1.70 5.15 -13.88
N ASP A 76 -1.81 5.61 -12.64
CA ASP A 76 -0.77 6.41 -11.98
C ASP A 76 0.53 5.62 -11.84
N LEU A 77 0.44 4.37 -11.40
CA LEU A 77 1.60 3.49 -11.25
C LEU A 77 2.21 3.17 -12.63
N GLN A 78 1.39 2.95 -13.67
CA GLN A 78 1.87 2.77 -15.03
C GLN A 78 2.64 4.01 -15.51
N ALA A 79 2.12 5.22 -15.29
CA ALA A 79 2.79 6.45 -15.68
C ALA A 79 4.16 6.62 -14.97
N LEU A 80 4.25 6.24 -13.70
CA LEU A 80 5.53 6.23 -12.97
C LEU A 80 6.51 5.19 -13.53
N ILE A 81 6.03 4.01 -13.93
CA ILE A 81 6.85 2.96 -14.55
C ILE A 81 7.35 3.41 -15.93
N ASP A 82 6.50 4.07 -16.72
CA ASP A 82 6.89 4.63 -18.03
C ASP A 82 7.97 5.70 -17.87
N GLU A 83 7.82 6.60 -16.88
CA GLU A 83 8.82 7.60 -16.50
C GLU A 83 10.14 6.95 -16.00
N ALA A 84 10.04 5.78 -15.40
CA ALA A 84 11.19 5.01 -14.91
C ALA A 84 11.93 4.23 -15.99
N GLY A 85 11.47 4.28 -17.26
CA GLY A 85 12.07 3.61 -18.39
C GLY A 85 11.28 2.40 -18.89
N GLY A 86 10.00 2.29 -18.55
CA GLY A 86 9.06 1.30 -19.07
C GLY A 86 9.00 -0.01 -18.29
N SER A 87 9.83 -0.20 -17.26
CA SER A 87 9.73 -1.32 -16.32
C SER A 87 10.32 -0.95 -14.96
N ALA A 88 9.82 -1.54 -13.88
CA ALA A 88 10.34 -1.29 -12.55
C ALA A 88 10.11 -2.46 -11.58
N TYR A 89 10.88 -2.47 -10.50
CA TYR A 89 10.53 -3.19 -9.29
C TYR A 89 9.48 -2.38 -8.51
N VAL A 90 8.59 -3.06 -7.80
CA VAL A 90 7.57 -2.40 -7.00
C VAL A 90 7.52 -3.01 -5.61
N TRP A 91 7.57 -2.17 -4.58
CA TRP A 91 7.25 -2.54 -3.22
C TRP A 91 5.96 -1.82 -2.79
N GLY A 92 5.02 -2.57 -2.21
CA GLY A 92 3.79 -2.02 -1.66
C GLY A 92 3.60 -2.40 -0.20
N LEU A 93 3.05 -1.47 0.60
CA LEU A 93 2.72 -1.68 2.00
C LEU A 93 1.20 -1.60 2.21
N SER A 94 0.61 -2.59 2.92
CA SER A 94 -0.80 -2.55 3.32
C SER A 94 -1.74 -2.37 2.10
N SER A 95 -2.62 -1.37 2.06
CA SER A 95 -3.43 -1.05 0.87
C SER A 95 -2.58 -0.74 -0.37
N GLY A 96 -1.36 -0.22 -0.21
CA GLY A 96 -0.41 -0.06 -1.30
C GLY A 96 0.10 -1.41 -1.86
N ALA A 97 0.18 -2.45 -1.02
CA ALA A 97 0.47 -3.80 -1.50
C ALA A 97 -0.71 -4.37 -2.31
N ALA A 98 -1.95 -4.08 -1.90
CA ALA A 98 -3.13 -4.44 -2.69
C ALA A 98 -3.14 -3.72 -4.05
N LEU A 99 -2.82 -2.42 -4.08
CA LEU A 99 -2.70 -1.66 -5.32
C LEU A 99 -1.61 -2.24 -6.25
N ALA A 100 -0.43 -2.52 -5.73
CA ALA A 100 0.67 -3.08 -6.51
C ALA A 100 0.33 -4.47 -7.08
N LEU A 101 -0.36 -5.31 -6.31
CA LEU A 101 -0.87 -6.61 -6.77
C LEU A 101 -1.89 -6.44 -7.89
N ARG A 102 -2.87 -5.51 -7.71
CA ARG A 102 -3.89 -5.22 -8.73
C ARG A 102 -3.27 -4.67 -10.02
N ALA A 103 -2.21 -3.87 -9.91
CA ALA A 103 -1.47 -3.37 -11.06
C ALA A 103 -0.76 -4.53 -11.80
N ALA A 104 -0.11 -5.44 -11.08
CA ALA A 104 0.49 -6.64 -11.67
C ALA A 104 -0.56 -7.54 -12.35
N GLU A 105 -1.73 -7.72 -11.73
CA GLU A 105 -2.87 -8.44 -12.32
C GLU A 105 -3.32 -7.83 -13.66
N LYS A 106 -3.27 -6.50 -13.78
CA LYS A 106 -3.65 -5.76 -15.00
C LYS A 106 -2.52 -5.67 -16.03
N GLY A 107 -1.39 -6.34 -15.80
CA GLY A 107 -0.29 -6.42 -16.75
C GLY A 107 0.61 -5.19 -16.80
N VAL A 108 0.57 -4.34 -15.77
CA VAL A 108 1.56 -3.27 -15.60
C VAL A 108 2.95 -3.89 -15.54
N ASN A 109 3.93 -3.32 -16.25
CA ASN A 109 5.24 -3.92 -16.46
C ASN A 109 6.14 -3.87 -15.19
N ILE A 110 5.72 -4.64 -14.19
CA ILE A 110 6.43 -4.87 -12.94
C ILE A 110 7.32 -6.08 -13.13
N THR A 111 8.64 -5.95 -12.94
CA THR A 111 9.59 -7.04 -13.14
C THR A 111 9.87 -7.84 -11.88
N LYS A 112 9.71 -7.24 -10.69
CA LYS A 112 9.69 -7.93 -9.40
C LYS A 112 8.75 -7.18 -8.46
N LEU A 113 8.02 -7.93 -7.62
CA LEU A 113 6.98 -7.41 -6.74
C LEU A 113 7.25 -7.81 -5.29
N ALA A 114 7.26 -6.85 -4.36
CA ALA A 114 7.30 -7.12 -2.94
C ALA A 114 6.04 -6.58 -2.26
N LEU A 115 5.28 -7.45 -1.59
CA LEU A 115 3.97 -7.17 -1.00
C LEU A 115 4.05 -7.31 0.52
N HIS A 116 4.07 -6.19 1.23
CA HIS A 116 4.19 -6.15 2.67
C HIS A 116 2.82 -6.03 3.32
N GLU A 117 2.35 -7.14 3.89
CA GLU A 117 1.10 -7.26 4.64
C GLU A 117 -0.13 -6.67 3.93
N PRO A 118 -0.50 -7.15 2.73
CA PRO A 118 -1.76 -6.77 2.12
C PRO A 118 -2.92 -7.19 3.03
N PRO A 119 -3.88 -6.27 3.37
CA PRO A 119 -4.84 -6.50 4.44
C PRO A 119 -6.10 -7.23 3.95
N PHE A 120 -5.94 -8.33 3.23
CA PHE A 120 -7.04 -9.19 2.84
C PHE A 120 -7.55 -9.98 4.05
N VAL A 121 -8.82 -10.32 4.09
CA VAL A 121 -9.40 -11.19 5.11
C VAL A 121 -9.81 -12.50 4.44
N VAL A 122 -9.03 -13.56 4.70
CA VAL A 122 -9.10 -14.81 3.96
C VAL A 122 -9.73 -15.97 4.74
N LYS A 123 -9.95 -15.80 6.04
CA LYS A 123 -10.60 -16.79 6.89
C LYS A 123 -11.87 -16.24 7.51
N GLU A 124 -12.87 -17.10 7.67
CA GLU A 124 -14.18 -16.74 8.22
C GLU A 124 -14.07 -16.25 9.68
N GLU A 125 -13.16 -16.84 10.46
CA GLU A 125 -12.91 -16.50 11.86
C GLU A 125 -12.08 -15.20 12.05
N ASP A 126 -11.42 -14.71 11.00
CA ASP A 126 -10.66 -13.47 11.08
C ASP A 126 -11.59 -12.26 11.24
N ARG A 127 -11.09 -11.23 11.92
CA ARG A 127 -11.81 -9.98 12.10
C ARG A 127 -12.07 -9.32 10.73
N LYS A 128 -13.34 -9.05 10.45
CA LYS A 128 -13.81 -8.38 9.23
C LYS A 128 -14.25 -6.94 9.56
N PRO A 129 -14.07 -6.00 8.64
CA PRO A 129 -14.78 -4.72 8.73
C PRO A 129 -16.29 -4.93 8.52
N PRO A 130 -17.14 -3.95 8.87
CA PRO A 130 -18.55 -3.97 8.50
C PRO A 130 -18.75 -4.13 6.98
N LYS A 131 -19.85 -4.77 6.56
CA LYS A 131 -20.14 -5.02 5.13
C LYS A 131 -20.27 -3.74 4.30
N ASP A 132 -20.71 -2.65 4.92
CA ASP A 132 -20.85 -1.32 4.31
C ASP A 132 -19.62 -0.44 4.50
N PHE A 133 -18.46 -1.03 4.80
CA PHE A 133 -17.25 -0.30 5.19
C PHE A 133 -16.84 0.77 4.16
N THR A 134 -16.80 0.40 2.87
CA THR A 134 -16.44 1.33 1.78
C THR A 134 -17.48 2.43 1.66
N LYS A 135 -18.77 2.06 1.63
CA LYS A 135 -19.87 3.02 1.52
C LYS A 135 -19.87 3.99 2.69
N HIS A 136 -19.82 3.49 3.93
CA HIS A 136 -19.87 4.34 5.12
C HIS A 136 -18.66 5.28 5.22
N THR A 137 -17.47 4.80 4.84
CA THR A 137 -16.26 5.64 4.76
C THR A 137 -16.47 6.78 3.75
N THR A 138 -17.03 6.46 2.59
CA THR A 138 -17.36 7.45 1.53
C THR A 138 -18.39 8.45 2.02
N ASP A 139 -19.47 7.99 2.65
CA ASP A 139 -20.54 8.86 3.20
C ASP A 139 -19.99 9.87 4.22
N LEU A 140 -19.10 9.43 5.13
CA LEU A 140 -18.46 10.31 6.11
C LEU A 140 -17.62 11.42 5.44
N ILE A 141 -16.84 11.07 4.43
CA ILE A 141 -16.04 12.05 3.67
C ILE A 141 -16.95 13.00 2.89
N SER A 142 -17.98 12.49 2.21
CA SER A 142 -18.94 13.30 1.46
C SER A 142 -19.73 14.28 2.34
N ASN A 143 -19.95 13.90 3.61
CA ASN A 143 -20.58 14.76 4.63
C ASN A 143 -19.59 15.72 5.30
N ASN A 144 -18.36 15.84 4.77
CA ASN A 144 -17.30 16.71 5.31
C ASN A 144 -16.94 16.42 6.79
N ASP A 145 -16.97 15.13 7.18
CA ASP A 145 -16.54 14.69 8.52
C ASP A 145 -15.29 13.77 8.43
N PRO A 146 -14.11 14.34 8.10
CA PRO A 146 -12.89 13.58 8.03
C PRO A 146 -12.45 13.00 9.38
N ALA A 147 -12.85 13.63 10.49
CA ALA A 147 -12.52 13.15 11.84
C ALA A 147 -13.26 11.85 12.18
N ALA A 148 -14.54 11.75 11.82
CA ALA A 148 -15.31 10.52 11.97
C ALA A 148 -14.80 9.45 10.98
N ALA A 149 -14.45 9.81 9.75
CA ALA A 149 -13.89 8.90 8.76
C ALA A 149 -12.58 8.27 9.26
N ILE A 150 -11.64 9.05 9.79
CA ILE A 150 -10.39 8.55 10.40
C ILE A 150 -10.70 7.58 11.54
N LYS A 151 -11.57 7.99 12.47
CA LYS A 151 -11.96 7.15 13.61
C LYS A 151 -12.59 5.83 13.15
N TYR A 152 -13.52 5.89 12.21
CA TYR A 152 -14.19 4.73 11.67
C TYR A 152 -13.21 3.79 10.94
N PHE A 153 -12.41 4.32 10.04
CA PHE A 153 -11.42 3.55 9.28
C PHE A 153 -10.42 2.86 10.22
N MET A 154 -9.85 3.58 11.17
CA MET A 154 -8.89 3.00 12.11
C MET A 154 -9.52 1.96 13.04
N THR A 155 -10.72 2.24 13.58
CA THR A 155 -11.34 1.31 14.55
C THR A 155 -12.07 0.16 13.88
N LYS A 156 -12.82 0.37 12.82
CA LYS A 156 -13.62 -0.65 12.14
C LYS A 156 -12.84 -1.38 11.05
N GLY A 157 -12.04 -0.66 10.27
CA GLY A 157 -11.15 -1.23 9.25
C GLY A 157 -9.92 -1.89 9.86
N MET A 158 -9.07 -1.10 10.52
CA MET A 158 -7.76 -1.58 11.00
C MET A 158 -7.78 -2.27 12.37
N GLY A 159 -8.87 -2.15 13.14
CA GLY A 159 -8.99 -2.75 14.47
C GLY A 159 -8.29 -2.00 15.59
N ALA A 160 -7.92 -0.75 15.37
CA ALA A 160 -7.29 0.07 16.41
C ALA A 160 -8.26 0.35 17.57
N PRO A 161 -7.81 0.28 18.83
CA PRO A 161 -8.63 0.68 19.97
C PRO A 161 -9.01 2.16 19.88
N SER A 162 -10.27 2.49 20.21
CA SER A 162 -10.77 3.87 20.10
C SER A 162 -9.98 4.89 20.92
N PHE A 163 -9.43 4.47 22.06
CA PHE A 163 -8.62 5.36 22.90
C PHE A 163 -7.29 5.75 22.22
N VAL A 164 -6.70 4.83 21.42
CA VAL A 164 -5.49 5.12 20.64
C VAL A 164 -5.76 6.23 19.63
N VAL A 165 -6.90 6.15 18.91
CA VAL A 165 -7.32 7.20 17.97
C VAL A 165 -7.58 8.51 18.71
N GLY A 166 -8.18 8.45 19.91
CA GLY A 166 -8.35 9.61 20.79
C GLY A 166 -7.04 10.28 21.17
N MET A 167 -6.02 9.48 21.52
CA MET A 167 -4.67 10.00 21.82
C MET A 167 -4.00 10.68 20.62
N MET A 168 -4.19 10.16 19.40
CA MET A 168 -3.61 10.77 18.20
C MET A 168 -4.12 12.20 17.97
N ARG A 169 -5.32 12.54 18.47
CA ARG A 169 -5.91 13.89 18.34
C ARG A 169 -5.16 14.96 19.10
N ILE A 170 -4.49 14.59 20.20
CA ILE A 170 -3.74 15.53 21.05
C ILE A 170 -2.25 15.58 20.73
N LEU A 171 -1.77 14.70 19.83
CA LEU A 171 -0.35 14.70 19.43
C LEU A 171 -0.12 15.76 18.34
N PRO A 172 0.83 16.72 18.58
CA PRO A 172 1.13 17.76 17.62
C PRO A 172 1.51 17.21 16.25
N GLY A 173 0.90 17.74 15.19
CA GLY A 173 1.16 17.35 13.80
C GLY A 173 0.59 16.00 13.37
N VAL A 174 0.34 15.06 14.29
CA VAL A 174 -0.20 13.73 13.92
C VAL A 174 -1.62 13.86 13.37
N TRP A 175 -2.49 14.52 14.11
CA TRP A 175 -3.89 14.65 13.73
C TRP A 175 -4.09 15.48 12.46
N SER A 176 -3.38 16.60 12.32
CA SER A 176 -3.46 17.44 11.11
C SER A 176 -2.99 16.69 9.86
N ASN A 177 -1.94 15.88 9.97
CA ASN A 177 -1.48 15.04 8.86
C ASN A 177 -2.49 13.97 8.47
N LEU A 178 -3.19 13.35 9.45
CA LEU A 178 -4.26 12.40 9.18
C LEU A 178 -5.46 13.08 8.48
N ILE A 179 -5.86 14.25 8.96
CA ILE A 179 -6.95 15.04 8.35
C ILE A 179 -6.61 15.42 6.90
N ALA A 180 -5.37 15.83 6.64
CA ALA A 180 -4.93 16.24 5.30
C ALA A 180 -5.11 15.17 4.22
N VAL A 181 -5.06 13.89 4.60
CA VAL A 181 -5.20 12.76 3.66
C VAL A 181 -6.49 11.96 3.86
N ALA A 182 -7.35 12.35 4.80
CA ALA A 182 -8.54 11.58 5.18
C ALA A 182 -9.54 11.40 4.02
N HIS A 183 -9.62 12.38 3.11
CA HIS A 183 -10.49 12.31 1.93
C HIS A 183 -10.13 11.15 0.98
N THR A 184 -8.93 10.58 1.08
CA THR A 184 -8.50 9.40 0.30
C THR A 184 -8.79 8.07 0.98
N LEU A 185 -9.37 8.02 2.17
CA LEU A 185 -9.73 6.77 2.84
C LEU A 185 -10.74 5.92 2.07
N PRO A 186 -11.73 6.51 1.36
CA PRO A 186 -12.57 5.75 0.44
C PRO A 186 -11.79 5.01 -0.65
N TYR A 187 -10.64 5.55 -1.09
CA TYR A 187 -9.78 4.93 -2.10
C TYR A 187 -9.12 3.66 -1.56
N ASP A 188 -8.59 3.74 -0.34
CA ASP A 188 -8.03 2.56 0.33
C ASP A 188 -9.09 1.49 0.61
N ALA A 189 -10.31 1.89 0.98
CA ALA A 189 -11.43 0.98 1.17
C ALA A 189 -11.84 0.29 -0.16
N ALA A 190 -11.93 1.05 -1.25
CA ALA A 190 -12.28 0.53 -2.58
C ALA A 190 -11.24 -0.46 -3.13
N LEU A 191 -9.95 -0.25 -2.86
CA LEU A 191 -8.89 -1.20 -3.22
C LEU A 191 -9.09 -2.58 -2.59
N LEU A 192 -9.73 -2.63 -1.43
CA LEU A 192 -9.91 -3.84 -0.62
C LEU A 192 -11.34 -4.40 -0.72
N ASP A 193 -12.23 -3.72 -1.44
CA ASP A 193 -13.61 -4.14 -1.58
C ASP A 193 -13.72 -5.53 -2.21
N GLY A 194 -14.54 -6.41 -1.61
CA GLY A 194 -14.63 -7.82 -1.98
C GLY A 194 -13.51 -8.74 -1.46
N TYR A 195 -12.41 -8.18 -0.89
CA TYR A 195 -11.29 -8.98 -0.38
C TYR A 195 -11.20 -9.01 1.16
N MET A 196 -12.17 -8.44 1.85
CA MET A 196 -12.21 -8.39 3.32
C MET A 196 -13.38 -9.19 3.93
N GLU A 197 -13.84 -10.21 3.22
CA GLU A 197 -15.06 -10.95 3.56
C GLU A 197 -14.82 -12.32 4.26
N GLY A 198 -13.58 -12.71 4.49
CA GLY A 198 -13.24 -14.04 5.04
C GLY A 198 -13.30 -15.14 4.00
N LYS A 199 -13.10 -14.82 2.74
CA LYS A 199 -13.14 -15.74 1.59
C LYS A 199 -11.74 -16.00 1.05
N LYS A 200 -11.60 -17.16 0.36
CA LYS A 200 -10.35 -17.46 -0.37
C LYS A 200 -10.04 -16.37 -1.39
N LEU A 201 -8.76 -16.12 -1.61
CA LEU A 201 -8.29 -15.19 -2.64
C LEU A 201 -8.67 -15.69 -4.04
N PRO A 202 -8.82 -14.77 -5.02
CA PRO A 202 -9.12 -15.11 -6.39
C PRO A 202 -8.13 -16.10 -6.99
N THR A 203 -8.62 -17.21 -7.53
CA THR A 203 -7.79 -18.25 -8.15
C THR A 203 -7.17 -17.80 -9.47
N GLU A 204 -7.78 -16.83 -10.14
CA GLU A 204 -7.30 -16.19 -11.38
C GLU A 204 -5.97 -15.50 -11.21
N TRP A 205 -5.61 -15.01 -10.01
CA TRP A 205 -4.30 -14.43 -9.72
C TRP A 205 -3.14 -15.39 -10.01
N LYS A 206 -3.38 -16.70 -9.88
CA LYS A 206 -2.42 -17.73 -10.28
C LYS A 206 -2.01 -17.62 -11.75
N ASN A 207 -2.90 -17.15 -12.61
CA ASN A 207 -2.67 -17.06 -14.06
C ASN A 207 -2.26 -15.64 -14.48
N SER A 208 -2.75 -14.62 -13.80
CA SER A 208 -2.52 -13.20 -14.17
C SER A 208 -1.28 -12.59 -13.51
N VAL A 209 -0.87 -13.07 -12.32
CA VAL A 209 0.30 -12.54 -11.59
C VAL A 209 1.42 -13.58 -11.61
N LYS A 210 2.31 -13.49 -12.60
CA LYS A 210 3.44 -14.42 -12.78
C LYS A 210 4.80 -13.81 -12.42
N VAL A 211 4.82 -12.54 -12.09
CA VAL A 211 6.04 -11.83 -11.70
C VAL A 211 6.64 -12.45 -10.42
N PRO A 212 7.97 -12.59 -10.31
CA PRO A 212 8.61 -13.00 -9.07
C PRO A 212 8.16 -12.10 -7.90
N THR A 213 7.60 -12.71 -6.88
CA THR A 213 6.92 -11.97 -5.79
C THR A 213 7.46 -12.36 -4.43
N LEU A 214 7.82 -11.38 -3.61
CA LEU A 214 8.12 -11.54 -2.19
C LEU A 214 6.90 -11.08 -1.38
N VAL A 215 6.25 -12.00 -0.68
CA VAL A 215 5.18 -11.66 0.26
C VAL A 215 5.76 -11.60 1.66
N ILE A 216 5.55 -10.49 2.36
CA ILE A 216 6.21 -10.20 3.64
C ILE A 216 5.16 -10.14 4.75
N GLU A 217 5.42 -10.85 5.84
CA GLU A 217 4.66 -10.74 7.09
C GLU A 217 5.58 -10.46 8.28
N GLY A 218 5.10 -9.68 9.24
CA GLY A 218 5.73 -9.56 10.54
C GLY A 218 5.18 -10.60 11.52
N THR A 219 6.04 -11.29 12.26
CA THR A 219 5.58 -12.29 13.23
C THR A 219 4.76 -11.68 14.38
N GLU A 220 4.87 -10.35 14.58
CA GLU A 220 4.15 -9.59 15.60
C GLU A 220 2.87 -8.94 15.08
N SER A 221 2.54 -9.15 13.80
CA SER A 221 1.33 -8.63 13.18
C SER A 221 0.09 -9.44 13.58
N PRO A 222 -1.11 -8.84 13.52
CA PRO A 222 -2.37 -9.54 13.72
C PRO A 222 -2.47 -10.81 12.86
N ALA A 223 -3.13 -11.84 13.41
CA ALA A 223 -3.27 -13.13 12.72
C ALA A 223 -3.90 -12.99 11.33
N SER A 224 -4.89 -12.10 11.15
CA SER A 224 -5.54 -11.86 9.87
C SER A 224 -4.56 -11.40 8.78
N LEU A 225 -3.61 -10.52 9.10
CA LEU A 225 -2.57 -10.07 8.16
C LEU A 225 -1.60 -11.19 7.81
N ARG A 226 -1.21 -12.01 8.79
CA ARG A 226 -0.36 -13.19 8.54
C ARG A 226 -1.09 -14.24 7.71
N ASN A 227 -2.36 -14.50 8.01
CA ASN A 227 -3.20 -15.40 7.22
C ASN A 227 -3.31 -14.90 5.75
N SER A 228 -3.48 -13.59 5.56
CA SER A 228 -3.49 -12.96 4.24
C SER A 228 -2.19 -13.19 3.49
N ALA A 229 -1.05 -12.88 4.11
CA ALA A 229 0.27 -13.04 3.48
C ALA A 229 0.55 -14.50 3.10
N GLN A 230 0.27 -15.45 4.00
CA GLN A 230 0.41 -16.88 3.75
C GLN A 230 -0.50 -17.38 2.63
N ALA A 231 -1.77 -16.97 2.63
CA ALA A 231 -2.70 -17.32 1.58
C ALA A 231 -2.27 -16.76 0.22
N LEU A 232 -1.77 -15.52 0.19
CA LEU A 232 -1.29 -14.90 -1.03
C LEU A 232 -0.04 -15.59 -1.58
N ALA A 233 0.94 -15.89 -0.72
CA ALA A 233 2.13 -16.62 -1.13
C ALA A 233 1.80 -18.02 -1.68
N ASN A 234 0.77 -18.69 -1.14
CA ASN A 234 0.29 -19.98 -1.64
C ASN A 234 -0.55 -19.87 -2.93
N THR A 235 -1.09 -18.69 -3.23
CA THR A 235 -1.93 -18.48 -4.44
C THR A 235 -1.07 -18.13 -5.65
N LEU A 236 -0.04 -17.30 -5.47
CA LEU A 236 0.80 -16.83 -6.57
C LEU A 236 1.88 -17.87 -6.94
N PRO A 237 2.08 -18.17 -8.24
CA PRO A 237 2.94 -19.28 -8.67
C PRO A 237 4.43 -19.05 -8.40
N ASN A 238 4.87 -17.80 -8.42
CA ASN A 238 6.28 -17.40 -8.25
C ASN A 238 6.48 -16.56 -6.96
N ALA A 239 5.71 -16.87 -5.91
CA ALA A 239 5.80 -16.15 -4.65
C ALA A 239 6.67 -16.89 -3.62
N GLN A 240 7.40 -16.10 -2.84
CA GLN A 240 8.12 -16.52 -1.65
C GLN A 240 7.51 -15.81 -0.44
N LEU A 241 7.33 -16.52 0.68
CA LEU A 241 6.89 -15.93 1.93
C LEU A 241 8.12 -15.60 2.81
N LEU A 242 8.21 -14.36 3.24
CA LEU A 242 9.15 -13.91 4.25
C LEU A 242 8.41 -13.61 5.56
N SER A 243 8.59 -14.48 6.56
CA SER A 243 8.17 -14.21 7.95
C SER A 243 9.30 -13.53 8.71
N LYS A 244 9.14 -12.25 9.07
CA LYS A 244 10.22 -11.47 9.71
C LYS A 244 9.91 -11.18 11.18
N LYS A 245 10.78 -11.68 12.09
CA LYS A 245 10.68 -11.38 13.51
C LYS A 245 10.97 -9.89 13.79
N GLY A 246 10.16 -9.29 14.68
CA GLY A 246 10.32 -7.88 15.06
C GLY A 246 9.70 -6.89 14.08
N LEU A 247 8.94 -7.37 13.09
CA LEU A 247 8.01 -6.56 12.31
C LEU A 247 6.59 -6.74 12.83
N GLY A 248 5.80 -5.69 12.76
CA GLY A 248 4.39 -5.69 13.10
C GLY A 248 3.68 -4.50 12.48
N HIS A 249 2.51 -4.72 11.91
CA HIS A 249 1.74 -3.73 11.14
C HIS A 249 1.38 -2.48 11.93
N THR A 250 1.00 -2.65 13.20
CA THR A 250 0.61 -1.55 14.10
C THR A 250 1.80 -0.85 14.75
N LYS A 251 2.98 -1.44 14.68
CA LYS A 251 4.23 -0.83 15.12
C LYS A 251 4.81 -0.01 13.99
N LYS A 252 5.68 0.94 14.35
CA LYS A 252 6.45 1.69 13.38
C LYS A 252 7.10 0.72 12.39
N LEU A 253 6.92 0.95 11.09
CA LEU A 253 7.60 0.20 10.04
C LEU A 253 9.10 0.21 10.34
N ASN A 254 9.69 -0.96 10.53
CA ASN A 254 11.11 -1.08 10.84
C ASN A 254 11.91 -1.15 9.52
N THR A 255 12.15 0.02 8.94
CA THR A 255 12.82 0.21 7.66
C THR A 255 14.20 -0.44 7.60
N LYS A 256 14.97 -0.34 8.72
CA LYS A 256 16.30 -0.94 8.84
C LYS A 256 16.28 -2.48 8.85
N ARG A 257 15.16 -3.08 9.26
CA ARG A 257 14.97 -4.54 9.23
C ARG A 257 14.49 -5.04 7.89
N ILE A 258 13.69 -4.25 7.18
CA ILE A 258 13.09 -4.69 5.94
C ILE A 258 13.96 -4.35 4.72
N SER A 259 14.73 -3.26 4.74
CA SER A 259 15.53 -2.83 3.58
C SER A 259 16.55 -3.88 3.12
N PRO A 260 17.30 -4.62 3.98
CA PRO A 260 18.20 -5.67 3.52
C PRO A 260 17.48 -6.82 2.81
N GLU A 261 16.30 -7.20 3.28
CA GLU A 261 15.49 -8.26 2.68
C GLU A 261 14.97 -7.85 1.30
N LEU A 262 14.51 -6.60 1.18
CA LEU A 262 14.08 -6.05 -0.10
C LEU A 262 15.26 -5.97 -1.09
N THR A 263 16.43 -5.49 -0.62
CA THR A 263 17.63 -5.43 -1.44
C THR A 263 18.03 -6.83 -1.92
N ALA A 264 18.09 -7.81 -1.04
CA ALA A 264 18.43 -9.18 -1.38
C ALA A 264 17.47 -9.75 -2.43
N PHE A 265 16.16 -9.56 -2.26
CA PHE A 265 15.16 -10.05 -3.20
C PHE A 265 15.25 -9.35 -4.57
N PHE A 266 15.33 -8.02 -4.58
CA PHE A 266 15.33 -7.27 -5.84
C PHE A 266 16.64 -7.45 -6.63
N MET A 267 17.77 -7.67 -5.95
CA MET A 267 19.08 -7.90 -6.57
C MET A 267 19.34 -9.35 -6.99
N ALA A 268 18.59 -10.32 -6.47
CA ALA A 268 18.75 -11.72 -6.84
C ALA A 268 18.52 -11.91 -8.36
N ASN A 269 19.37 -12.68 -9.01
CA ASN A 269 19.14 -13.14 -10.39
C ASN A 269 18.12 -14.28 -10.36
N HIS A 270 16.98 -14.10 -11.01
CA HIS A 270 15.95 -15.12 -11.20
C HIS A 270 15.82 -15.47 -12.68
#